data_8ee4a62b64ed7c115271aa72d9f56bf1
#
_entry.id   8ee4a62b64ed7c115271aa72d9f56bf1
#
_cell.length_a   1.000
_cell.length_b   1.000
_cell.length_c   1.000
_cell.angle_alpha   90.00
_cell.angle_beta   90.00
_cell.angle_gamma   90.00
#
_symmetry.space_group_name_H-M   'P 1'
#
loop_
_entity.id
_entity.type
_entity.pdbx_description
1 polymer ?
#
loop_
_entity_poly.entity_id
_entity_poly.type
_entity_poly.pdbx_seq_one_letter_code
_entity_poly.pdbx_strand_id
1 'polypeptide(L)'
;VVKELIENSIDAGARHIYVNIVAGGKKRIEVRDDGSGIDPEDVPIIFERYTTSKIEDVDDLYSISTLGFRGEALSSIALVSKVTLETSTGNNGIKYIIEGGKEKSSDLISLPKGTRIVVENLFYNTPARRKFLKSDAYERNLAIDWARKYALIYPDISFIVDADGENVFVTPGSGDLREVSEVIFEKPVDPVYLEVSNPPISMRGLLDRGRLYSDRKREVLSINGRVIRSHILQKVVEDVVSKVIGDKGFPFIIMDLRLPSNYIDVNIHPAKLEIKILDESKIYSEVYNAIYGTLMGREVTYTEVMPKATVTPTVKDEEEVISYEQKALIPVTEEEKEDIFPLEPLGQYLNTFIVCTSSKGIYLVDQHVAHERVLFDSFGEIRGLPQFLLEPKYVEVYNVPYELLELIVNNLNQIGFECDVGGPDSIVIRAIPSFLKNVDIDTALNDYLESKDLDINNLKREVACKSAVKLGDRLSLEEMRELLEKLSKVKNYRFCPHGRPIIIELIDRDSAFRKFGR
;
A
#
# COMPACT_ATOMS: atom_id res chain seq x y z
N VAL A 1 7.65 13.52 -13.33
CA VAL A 1 7.30 14.20 -14.59
C VAL A 1 6.43 13.30 -15.44
N VAL A 2 6.91 12.11 -15.93
CA VAL A 2 6.14 11.22 -16.84
C VAL A 2 4.75 10.92 -16.28
N LYS A 3 4.64 10.52 -15.00
CA LYS A 3 3.37 10.26 -14.31
C LYS A 3 2.37 11.42 -14.47
N GLU A 4 2.77 12.63 -14.11
CA GLU A 4 1.87 13.81 -14.14
C GLU A 4 1.45 14.18 -15.58
N LEU A 5 2.35 13.99 -16.56
CA LEU A 5 1.99 14.26 -17.97
C LEU A 5 0.99 13.23 -18.50
N ILE A 6 1.17 11.94 -18.18
CA ILE A 6 0.20 10.89 -18.55
C ILE A 6 -1.16 11.14 -17.86
N GLU A 7 -1.17 11.48 -16.57
CA GLU A 7 -2.41 11.82 -15.84
C GLU A 7 -3.17 13.00 -16.50
N ASN A 8 -2.43 14.02 -16.94
CA ASN A 8 -3.04 15.15 -17.67
C ASN A 8 -3.64 14.72 -19.01
N SER A 9 -2.97 13.82 -19.76
CA SER A 9 -3.50 13.29 -21.02
C SER A 9 -4.77 12.45 -20.81
N ILE A 10 -4.79 11.62 -19.74
CA ILE A 10 -5.98 10.85 -19.35
C ILE A 10 -7.14 11.78 -18.98
N ASP A 11 -6.88 12.80 -18.14
CA ASP A 11 -7.87 13.79 -17.74
C ASP A 11 -8.42 14.60 -18.92
N ALA A 12 -7.60 14.80 -19.98
CA ALA A 12 -8.00 15.42 -21.22
C ALA A 12 -8.87 14.51 -22.12
N GLY A 13 -9.16 13.28 -21.68
CA GLY A 13 -9.95 12.30 -22.41
C GLY A 13 -9.26 11.74 -23.64
N ALA A 14 -7.93 11.62 -23.61
CA ALA A 14 -7.15 11.04 -24.69
C ALA A 14 -7.49 9.57 -24.92
N ARG A 15 -7.46 9.14 -26.17
CA ARG A 15 -7.54 7.73 -26.59
C ARG A 15 -6.20 7.17 -27.04
N HIS A 16 -5.28 8.05 -27.43
CA HIS A 16 -3.94 7.69 -27.85
C HIS A 16 -2.92 8.54 -27.10
N ILE A 17 -2.00 7.89 -26.39
CA ILE A 17 -0.93 8.55 -25.62
C ILE A 17 0.42 8.00 -26.12
N TYR A 18 1.26 8.89 -26.62
CA TYR A 18 2.64 8.61 -27.00
C TYR A 18 3.59 9.15 -25.94
N VAL A 19 4.52 8.32 -25.49
CA VAL A 19 5.56 8.68 -24.51
C VAL A 19 6.93 8.37 -25.09
N ASN A 20 7.84 9.35 -25.09
CA ASN A 20 9.23 9.12 -25.48
C ASN A 20 10.18 9.64 -24.40
N ILE A 21 11.15 8.79 -24.01
CA ILE A 21 12.09 9.03 -22.92
C ILE A 21 13.52 8.91 -23.46
N VAL A 22 14.34 9.93 -23.26
CA VAL A 22 15.75 9.92 -23.68
C VAL A 22 16.66 10.17 -22.48
N ALA A 23 17.69 9.33 -22.33
CA ALA A 23 18.66 9.36 -21.23
C ALA A 23 17.97 9.35 -19.86
N GLY A 24 17.02 8.41 -19.66
CA GLY A 24 16.24 8.31 -18.43
C GLY A 24 15.35 9.51 -18.14
N GLY A 25 15.01 10.31 -19.17
CA GLY A 25 14.24 11.54 -19.01
C GLY A 25 15.06 12.77 -18.61
N LYS A 26 16.34 12.63 -18.34
CA LYS A 26 17.23 13.75 -18.01
C LYS A 26 17.45 14.69 -19.20
N LYS A 27 17.57 14.10 -20.41
CA LYS A 27 17.77 14.84 -21.64
C LYS A 27 16.43 15.28 -22.23
N ARG A 28 15.47 14.35 -22.32
CA ARG A 28 14.17 14.64 -22.92
C ARG A 28 13.10 13.67 -22.42
N ILE A 29 11.93 14.23 -22.12
CA ILE A 29 10.66 13.52 -21.94
C ILE A 29 9.67 14.17 -22.89
N GLU A 30 8.98 13.37 -23.70
CA GLU A 30 7.90 13.83 -24.55
C GLU A 30 6.65 13.01 -24.27
N VAL A 31 5.53 13.70 -24.08
CA VAL A 31 4.19 13.09 -24.02
C VAL A 31 3.31 13.82 -25.03
N ARG A 32 2.62 13.04 -25.87
CA ARG A 32 1.68 13.54 -26.87
C ARG A 32 0.37 12.76 -26.75
N ASP A 33 -0.73 13.47 -26.82
CA ASP A 33 -2.07 12.92 -26.76
C ASP A 33 -3.00 13.54 -27.81
N ASP A 34 -4.14 12.89 -28.04
CA ASP A 34 -5.25 13.33 -28.88
C ASP A 34 -6.47 13.82 -28.07
N GLY A 35 -6.25 14.24 -26.84
CA GLY A 35 -7.27 14.71 -25.92
C GLY A 35 -7.94 16.01 -26.31
N SER A 36 -8.61 16.67 -25.37
CA SER A 36 -9.35 17.91 -25.60
C SER A 36 -8.49 19.06 -26.12
N GLY A 37 -7.18 19.05 -25.85
CA GLY A 37 -6.29 20.19 -26.04
C GLY A 37 -6.52 21.27 -24.97
N ILE A 38 -5.76 22.36 -25.11
CA ILE A 38 -5.84 23.55 -24.22
C ILE A 38 -6.07 24.76 -25.11
N ASP A 39 -6.98 25.65 -24.69
CA ASP A 39 -7.23 26.89 -25.41
C ASP A 39 -5.95 27.76 -25.42
N PRO A 40 -5.56 28.36 -26.55
CA PRO A 40 -4.39 29.24 -26.62
C PRO A 40 -4.39 30.37 -25.56
N GLU A 41 -5.54 30.88 -25.18
CA GLU A 41 -5.66 31.95 -24.17
C GLU A 41 -5.31 31.44 -22.76
N ASP A 42 -5.55 30.15 -22.47
CA ASP A 42 -5.27 29.52 -21.18
C ASP A 42 -3.83 29.06 -21.02
N VAL A 43 -3.07 28.88 -22.12
CA VAL A 43 -1.71 28.33 -22.09
C VAL A 43 -0.75 29.07 -21.17
N PRO A 44 -0.68 30.42 -21.15
CA PRO A 44 0.19 31.12 -20.20
C PRO A 44 -0.20 30.84 -18.74
N ILE A 45 -1.49 30.73 -18.47
CA ILE A 45 -2.07 30.60 -17.14
C ILE A 45 -1.76 29.24 -16.49
N ILE A 46 -1.70 28.13 -17.29
CA ILE A 46 -1.39 26.78 -16.76
C ILE A 46 0.04 26.65 -16.20
N PHE A 47 0.94 27.57 -16.53
CA PHE A 47 2.29 27.63 -15.98
C PHE A 47 2.41 28.53 -14.73
N GLU A 48 1.35 29.22 -14.35
CA GLU A 48 1.27 29.94 -13.08
C GLU A 48 0.99 28.97 -11.92
N ARG A 49 1.43 29.33 -10.72
CA ARG A 49 1.22 28.50 -9.54
C ARG A 49 -0.22 28.63 -9.05
N TYR A 50 -0.79 27.52 -8.58
CA TYR A 50 -2.15 27.45 -8.01
C TYR A 50 -3.28 27.70 -9.00
N THR A 51 -3.00 27.63 -10.29
CA THR A 51 -4.01 27.79 -11.33
C THR A 51 -4.46 26.43 -11.82
N THR A 52 -5.73 26.12 -11.67
CA THR A 52 -6.34 24.88 -12.15
C THR A 52 -7.73 25.17 -12.66
N SER A 53 -8.07 24.66 -13.84
CA SER A 53 -9.43 24.66 -14.38
C SER A 53 -10.31 23.54 -13.81
N LYS A 54 -9.74 22.71 -12.89
CA LYS A 54 -10.35 21.46 -12.42
C LYS A 54 -11.07 21.62 -11.06
N ILE A 55 -10.93 22.77 -10.40
CA ILE A 55 -11.54 23.07 -9.10
C ILE A 55 -12.06 24.52 -9.17
N GLU A 56 -13.37 24.70 -9.01
CA GLU A 56 -14.03 26.02 -8.94
C GLU A 56 -14.47 26.35 -7.50
N ASP A 57 -14.81 25.33 -6.69
CA ASP A 57 -15.28 25.49 -5.32
C ASP A 57 -14.56 24.57 -4.31
N VAL A 58 -14.65 24.93 -3.02
CA VAL A 58 -14.07 24.13 -1.91
C VAL A 58 -14.71 22.73 -1.85
N ASP A 59 -15.95 22.59 -2.26
CA ASP A 59 -16.65 21.30 -2.31
C ASP A 59 -16.10 20.38 -3.41
N ASP A 60 -15.49 20.91 -4.46
CA ASP A 60 -14.79 20.14 -5.50
C ASP A 60 -13.55 19.42 -4.94
N LEU A 61 -12.93 19.94 -3.88
CA LEU A 61 -11.82 19.29 -3.17
C LEU A 61 -12.22 17.94 -2.55
N TYR A 62 -13.49 17.77 -2.23
CA TYR A 62 -14.04 16.53 -1.66
C TYR A 62 -14.64 15.61 -2.73
N SER A 63 -14.86 16.10 -3.96
CA SER A 63 -15.46 15.34 -5.07
C SER A 63 -14.52 15.11 -6.26
N ILE A 64 -13.19 15.09 -6.03
CA ILE A 64 -12.16 15.03 -7.07
C ILE A 64 -12.35 13.80 -7.96
N SER A 65 -12.87 14.01 -9.16
CA SER A 65 -13.00 13.00 -10.22
C SER A 65 -11.79 12.94 -11.15
N THR A 66 -10.91 13.96 -11.12
CA THR A 66 -9.72 14.07 -11.98
C THR A 66 -8.46 13.57 -11.29
N LEU A 67 -7.50 13.02 -12.06
CA LEU A 67 -6.22 12.55 -11.57
C LEU A 67 -5.30 13.72 -11.14
N GLY A 68 -5.42 14.90 -11.76
CA GLY A 68 -4.69 16.11 -11.41
C GLY A 68 -5.63 17.19 -10.85
N PHE A 69 -5.30 17.84 -9.71
CA PHE A 69 -6.15 18.88 -9.10
C PHE A 69 -5.40 20.09 -8.49
N ARG A 70 -4.07 20.02 -8.31
CA ARG A 70 -3.32 21.06 -7.59
C ARG A 70 -2.84 22.23 -8.45
N GLY A 71 -2.88 22.15 -9.77
CA GLY A 71 -2.39 23.20 -10.67
C GLY A 71 -0.89 23.52 -10.54
N GLU A 72 -0.10 22.62 -9.93
CA GLU A 72 1.32 22.87 -9.61
C GLU A 72 2.31 22.06 -10.45
N ALA A 73 1.86 21.03 -11.16
CA ALA A 73 2.75 20.09 -11.83
C ALA A 73 3.52 20.76 -12.98
N LEU A 74 2.82 21.36 -13.93
CA LEU A 74 3.43 22.01 -15.10
C LEU A 74 4.30 23.21 -14.70
N SER A 75 3.82 24.06 -13.79
CA SER A 75 4.59 25.19 -13.27
C SER A 75 5.89 24.75 -12.60
N SER A 76 5.85 23.68 -11.77
CA SER A 76 7.02 23.13 -11.11
C SER A 76 8.02 22.50 -12.09
N ILE A 77 7.55 21.81 -13.13
CA ILE A 77 8.39 21.24 -14.20
C ILE A 77 9.07 22.38 -15.00
N ALA A 78 8.31 23.40 -15.39
CA ALA A 78 8.83 24.53 -16.16
C ALA A 78 9.91 25.33 -15.44
N LEU A 79 9.83 25.43 -14.10
CA LEU A 79 10.84 26.10 -13.27
C LEU A 79 12.21 25.44 -13.34
N VAL A 80 12.29 24.13 -13.59
CA VAL A 80 13.54 23.36 -13.50
C VAL A 80 13.95 22.72 -14.84
N SER A 81 13.30 23.08 -15.91
CA SER A 81 13.55 22.50 -17.26
C SER A 81 13.25 23.52 -18.36
N LYS A 82 13.49 23.12 -19.61
CA LYS A 82 12.93 23.77 -20.78
C LYS A 82 11.72 22.97 -21.24
N VAL A 83 10.56 23.63 -21.32
CA VAL A 83 9.32 23.02 -21.77
C VAL A 83 8.87 23.63 -23.08
N THR A 84 8.54 22.79 -24.05
CA THR A 84 7.83 23.15 -25.27
C THR A 84 6.45 22.50 -25.21
N LEU A 85 5.42 23.32 -25.23
CA LEU A 85 4.02 22.90 -25.29
C LEU A 85 3.49 23.25 -26.68
N GLU A 86 2.88 22.28 -27.34
CA GLU A 86 2.14 22.46 -28.61
C GLU A 86 0.73 21.87 -28.35
N THR A 87 -0.32 22.69 -28.48
CA THR A 87 -1.68 22.25 -28.15
C THR A 87 -2.71 22.93 -29.04
N SER A 88 -3.84 22.26 -29.27
CA SER A 88 -4.96 22.77 -30.03
C SER A 88 -6.27 22.12 -29.60
N THR A 89 -7.33 22.90 -29.54
CA THR A 89 -8.70 22.40 -29.34
C THR A 89 -9.39 21.96 -30.64
N GLY A 90 -8.67 22.05 -31.76
CA GLY A 90 -9.14 21.66 -33.11
C GLY A 90 -9.34 22.83 -34.07
N ASN A 91 -9.26 24.06 -33.60
CA ASN A 91 -9.34 25.27 -34.45
C ASN A 91 -7.95 25.89 -34.63
N ASN A 92 -7.53 26.68 -33.66
CA ASN A 92 -6.21 27.29 -33.62
C ASN A 92 -5.35 26.57 -32.61
N GLY A 93 -4.09 26.35 -32.93
CA GLY A 93 -3.11 25.79 -32.02
C GLY A 93 -2.08 26.85 -31.64
N ILE A 94 -1.39 26.56 -30.56
CA ILE A 94 -0.31 27.38 -30.03
C ILE A 94 0.93 26.52 -29.76
N LYS A 95 2.10 27.10 -30.09
CA LYS A 95 3.38 26.60 -29.60
C LYS A 95 3.92 27.58 -28.57
N TYR A 96 4.11 27.10 -27.38
CA TYR A 96 4.55 27.89 -26.23
C TYR A 96 5.87 27.32 -25.70
N ILE A 97 6.89 28.14 -25.55
CA ILE A 97 8.20 27.74 -25.03
C ILE A 97 8.49 28.50 -23.74
N ILE A 98 8.73 27.76 -22.68
CA ILE A 98 9.09 28.29 -21.37
C ILE A 98 10.38 27.63 -20.87
N GLU A 99 11.29 28.39 -20.29
CA GLU A 99 12.58 27.92 -19.78
C GLU A 99 12.88 28.55 -18.43
N GLY A 100 13.08 27.70 -17.42
CA GLY A 100 13.32 28.15 -16.04
C GLY A 100 12.20 29.03 -15.47
N GLY A 101 10.96 28.74 -15.87
CA GLY A 101 9.77 29.49 -15.47
C GLY A 101 9.58 30.83 -16.21
N LYS A 102 10.34 31.10 -17.28
CA LYS A 102 10.21 32.33 -18.08
C LYS A 102 9.80 31.99 -19.49
N GLU A 103 8.75 32.64 -19.96
CA GLU A 103 8.34 32.56 -21.37
C GLU A 103 9.47 32.99 -22.29
N LYS A 104 9.67 32.24 -23.37
CA LYS A 104 10.63 32.51 -24.44
C LYS A 104 9.96 32.86 -25.74
N SER A 105 8.93 32.13 -26.14
CA SER A 105 8.12 32.43 -27.31
C SER A 105 6.73 31.85 -27.18
N SER A 106 5.78 32.51 -27.86
CA SER A 106 4.39 32.09 -27.99
C SER A 106 3.96 32.36 -29.44
N ASP A 107 3.76 31.30 -30.20
CA ASP A 107 3.49 31.36 -31.65
C ASP A 107 2.18 30.61 -31.95
N LEU A 108 1.28 31.22 -32.69
CA LEU A 108 0.10 30.52 -33.21
C LEU A 108 0.51 29.59 -34.35
N ILE A 109 0.07 28.35 -34.29
CA ILE A 109 0.38 27.31 -35.24
C ILE A 109 -0.87 26.50 -35.61
N SER A 110 -0.85 25.84 -36.73
CA SER A 110 -1.93 24.92 -37.13
C SER A 110 -1.57 23.50 -36.69
N LEU A 111 -2.38 22.93 -35.83
CA LEU A 111 -2.23 21.59 -35.27
C LEU A 111 -3.56 20.84 -35.24
N PRO A 112 -3.54 19.51 -35.35
CA PRO A 112 -4.71 18.71 -34.99
C PRO A 112 -5.02 18.86 -33.48
N LYS A 113 -6.22 18.50 -33.12
CA LYS A 113 -6.67 18.49 -31.73
C LYS A 113 -5.78 17.59 -30.87
N GLY A 114 -5.43 18.05 -29.66
CA GLY A 114 -4.60 17.32 -28.70
C GLY A 114 -3.49 18.19 -28.11
N THR A 115 -2.61 17.55 -27.35
CA THR A 115 -1.50 18.22 -26.67
C THR A 115 -0.20 17.44 -26.85
N ARG A 116 0.90 18.15 -27.05
CA ARG A 116 2.26 17.63 -27.07
C ARG A 116 3.12 18.46 -26.12
N ILE A 117 3.68 17.81 -25.11
CA ILE A 117 4.58 18.45 -24.14
C ILE A 117 5.95 17.80 -24.25
N VAL A 118 6.98 18.63 -24.44
CA VAL A 118 8.38 18.20 -24.46
C VAL A 118 9.11 18.90 -23.31
N VAL A 119 9.67 18.11 -22.41
CA VAL A 119 10.49 18.56 -21.28
C VAL A 119 11.94 18.21 -21.56
N GLU A 120 12.80 19.21 -21.67
CA GLU A 120 14.23 19.03 -21.97
C GLU A 120 15.10 19.52 -20.82
N ASN A 121 16.27 18.86 -20.66
CA ASN A 121 17.30 19.25 -19.71
C ASN A 121 16.81 19.42 -18.27
N LEU A 122 16.10 18.42 -17.78
CA LEU A 122 15.55 18.41 -16.42
C LEU A 122 16.63 18.72 -15.36
N PHE A 123 16.33 19.66 -14.47
CA PHE A 123 17.23 20.17 -13.42
C PHE A 123 18.49 20.86 -13.92
N TYR A 124 18.51 21.44 -15.15
CA TYR A 124 19.68 22.14 -15.70
C TYR A 124 20.13 23.31 -14.83
N ASN A 125 19.19 24.00 -14.19
CA ASN A 125 19.40 25.17 -13.33
C ASN A 125 19.45 24.84 -11.83
N THR A 126 19.32 23.56 -11.46
CA THR A 126 19.36 23.08 -10.07
C THR A 126 20.34 21.91 -9.94
N PRO A 127 21.69 22.19 -9.95
CA PRO A 127 22.71 21.14 -9.99
C PRO A 127 22.65 20.17 -8.80
N ALA A 128 22.25 20.65 -7.62
CA ALA A 128 22.06 19.81 -6.45
C ALA A 128 20.99 18.72 -6.71
N ARG A 129 19.80 19.11 -7.20
CA ARG A 129 18.74 18.16 -7.55
C ARG A 129 19.15 17.20 -8.69
N ARG A 130 19.91 17.70 -9.68
CA ARG A 130 20.40 16.86 -10.77
C ARG A 130 21.31 15.73 -10.29
N LYS A 131 22.11 15.96 -9.23
CA LYS A 131 22.98 14.92 -8.63
C LYS A 131 22.21 13.81 -7.93
N PHE A 132 20.97 14.03 -7.51
CA PHE A 132 20.13 13.00 -6.91
C PHE A 132 19.47 12.06 -7.93
N LEU A 133 19.48 12.41 -9.22
CA LEU A 133 19.01 11.48 -10.25
C LEU A 133 19.96 10.28 -10.33
N LYS A 134 19.39 9.09 -10.29
CA LYS A 134 20.13 7.83 -10.42
C LYS A 134 20.67 7.62 -11.85
N SER A 135 21.13 6.42 -12.18
CA SER A 135 21.58 6.10 -13.54
C SER A 135 20.47 6.28 -14.56
N ASP A 136 20.83 6.57 -15.84
CA ASP A 136 19.85 6.72 -16.91
C ASP A 136 18.98 5.49 -17.07
N ALA A 137 19.56 4.29 -16.90
CA ALA A 137 18.82 3.02 -16.94
C ALA A 137 17.80 2.91 -15.81
N TYR A 138 18.12 3.35 -14.60
CA TYR A 138 17.19 3.33 -13.47
C TYR A 138 16.01 4.28 -13.69
N GLU A 139 16.30 5.55 -14.04
CA GLU A 139 15.26 6.56 -14.29
C GLU A 139 14.39 6.17 -15.49
N ARG A 140 14.99 5.60 -16.55
CA ARG A 140 14.28 5.03 -17.72
C ARG A 140 13.28 3.97 -17.29
N ASN A 141 13.73 2.98 -16.51
CA ASN A 141 12.87 1.88 -16.05
C ASN A 141 11.73 2.37 -15.16
N LEU A 142 11.98 3.35 -14.29
CA LEU A 142 10.96 3.96 -13.44
C LEU A 142 9.89 4.70 -14.27
N ALA A 143 10.33 5.44 -15.31
CA ALA A 143 9.41 6.15 -16.20
C ALA A 143 8.55 5.18 -17.04
N ILE A 144 9.16 4.10 -17.56
CA ILE A 144 8.46 3.03 -18.29
C ILE A 144 7.45 2.31 -17.36
N ASP A 145 7.83 2.04 -16.11
CA ASP A 145 6.95 1.38 -15.14
C ASP A 145 5.67 2.19 -14.88
N TRP A 146 5.76 3.52 -14.81
CA TRP A 146 4.59 4.38 -14.73
C TRP A 146 3.69 4.28 -15.97
N ALA A 147 4.26 4.31 -17.16
CA ALA A 147 3.49 4.16 -18.39
C ALA A 147 2.79 2.79 -18.46
N ARG A 148 3.48 1.72 -18.07
CA ARG A 148 2.91 0.36 -17.97
C ARG A 148 1.71 0.30 -17.03
N LYS A 149 1.84 0.87 -15.83
CA LYS A 149 0.76 0.88 -14.83
C LYS A 149 -0.47 1.60 -15.33
N TYR A 150 -0.31 2.77 -15.97
CA TYR A 150 -1.46 3.48 -16.54
C TYR A 150 -2.07 2.74 -17.72
N ALA A 151 -1.29 2.12 -18.59
CA ALA A 151 -1.83 1.31 -19.68
C ALA A 151 -2.66 0.12 -19.17
N LEU A 152 -2.27 -0.48 -18.03
CA LEU A 152 -3.02 -1.57 -17.40
C LEU A 152 -4.31 -1.10 -16.70
N ILE A 153 -4.33 0.10 -16.14
CA ILE A 153 -5.54 0.65 -15.49
C ILE A 153 -6.51 1.23 -16.51
N TYR A 154 -6.01 1.70 -17.66
CA TYR A 154 -6.78 2.28 -18.76
C TYR A 154 -6.60 1.49 -20.06
N PRO A 155 -7.11 0.24 -20.12
CA PRO A 155 -6.92 -0.64 -21.28
C PRO A 155 -7.61 -0.14 -22.55
N ASP A 156 -8.54 0.80 -22.44
CA ASP A 156 -9.24 1.50 -23.52
C ASP A 156 -8.42 2.66 -24.12
N ILE A 157 -7.25 2.96 -23.57
CA ILE A 157 -6.31 3.94 -24.10
C ILE A 157 -5.14 3.20 -24.78
N SER A 158 -4.83 3.58 -26.02
CA SER A 158 -3.64 3.09 -26.70
C SER A 158 -2.40 3.85 -26.23
N PHE A 159 -1.40 3.12 -25.74
CA PHE A 159 -0.10 3.66 -25.37
C PHE A 159 0.97 3.21 -26.35
N ILE A 160 1.79 4.15 -26.81
CA ILE A 160 3.03 3.90 -27.55
C ILE A 160 4.16 4.45 -26.70
N VAL A 161 5.07 3.60 -26.25
CA VAL A 161 6.17 4.00 -25.38
C VAL A 161 7.50 3.68 -26.01
N ASP A 162 8.28 4.73 -26.29
CA ASP A 162 9.63 4.67 -26.81
C ASP A 162 10.63 5.11 -25.75
N ALA A 163 11.82 4.50 -25.75
CA ALA A 163 12.91 4.92 -24.88
C ALA A 163 14.25 4.74 -25.57
N ASP A 164 15.06 5.79 -25.59
CA ASP A 164 16.39 5.83 -26.20
C ASP A 164 16.41 5.39 -27.68
N GLY A 165 15.32 5.63 -28.41
CA GLY A 165 15.17 5.30 -29.83
C GLY A 165 14.64 3.89 -30.11
N GLU A 166 14.33 3.13 -29.07
CA GLU A 166 13.71 1.80 -29.19
C GLU A 166 12.24 1.85 -28.76
N ASN A 167 11.39 1.09 -29.47
CA ASN A 167 10.01 0.88 -29.05
C ASN A 167 9.98 -0.13 -27.88
N VAL A 168 9.41 0.29 -26.75
CA VAL A 168 9.36 -0.54 -25.54
C VAL A 168 8.09 -1.38 -25.49
N PHE A 169 6.95 -0.77 -25.78
CA PHE A 169 5.67 -1.48 -25.95
C PHE A 169 4.64 -0.61 -26.67
N VAL A 170 3.65 -1.29 -27.25
CA VAL A 170 2.46 -0.66 -27.85
C VAL A 170 1.23 -1.39 -27.38
N THR A 171 0.28 -0.69 -26.73
CA THR A 171 -1.00 -1.26 -26.37
C THR A 171 -2.09 -0.84 -27.36
N PRO A 172 -3.04 -1.73 -27.69
CA PRO A 172 -4.01 -1.47 -28.75
C PRO A 172 -5.09 -0.45 -28.37
N GLY A 173 -5.39 -0.25 -27.08
CA GLY A 173 -6.53 0.56 -26.65
C GLY A 173 -7.89 -0.12 -26.89
N SER A 174 -7.91 -1.45 -26.89
CA SER A 174 -9.10 -2.27 -27.19
C SER A 174 -10.10 -2.35 -26.04
N GLY A 175 -9.70 -1.96 -24.82
CA GLY A 175 -10.45 -2.18 -23.58
C GLY A 175 -10.27 -3.60 -22.99
N ASP A 176 -9.57 -4.49 -23.70
CA ASP A 176 -9.28 -5.84 -23.20
C ASP A 176 -8.02 -5.83 -22.31
N LEU A 177 -8.26 -5.94 -21.00
CA LEU A 177 -7.18 -5.95 -20.01
C LEU A 177 -6.25 -7.16 -20.15
N ARG A 178 -6.74 -8.30 -20.65
CA ARG A 178 -5.92 -9.48 -20.93
C ARG A 178 -4.91 -9.18 -22.03
N GLU A 179 -5.38 -8.64 -23.15
CA GLU A 179 -4.54 -8.30 -24.29
C GLU A 179 -3.45 -7.31 -23.90
N VAL A 180 -3.82 -6.25 -23.16
CA VAL A 180 -2.85 -5.27 -22.65
C VAL A 180 -1.84 -5.91 -21.69
N SER A 181 -2.29 -6.82 -20.82
CA SER A 181 -1.42 -7.54 -19.88
C SER A 181 -0.41 -8.43 -20.59
N GLU A 182 -0.85 -9.18 -21.61
CA GLU A 182 0.01 -10.05 -22.42
C GLU A 182 1.08 -9.26 -23.17
N VAL A 183 0.73 -8.08 -23.70
CA VAL A 183 1.70 -7.16 -24.34
C VAL A 183 2.73 -6.64 -23.34
N ILE A 184 2.29 -6.16 -22.16
CA ILE A 184 3.18 -5.51 -21.19
C ILE A 184 4.11 -6.50 -20.50
N PHE A 185 3.65 -7.70 -20.19
CA PHE A 185 4.43 -8.72 -19.48
C PHE A 185 5.04 -9.78 -20.39
N GLU A 186 4.74 -9.72 -21.70
CA GLU A 186 5.26 -10.65 -22.73
C GLU A 186 4.99 -12.13 -22.38
N LYS A 187 3.89 -12.39 -21.72
CA LYS A 187 3.50 -13.73 -21.27
C LYS A 187 1.99 -13.91 -21.34
N PRO A 188 1.53 -15.11 -21.75
CA PRO A 188 0.12 -15.42 -21.67
C PRO A 188 -0.35 -15.41 -20.22
N VAL A 189 -1.56 -14.92 -20.00
CA VAL A 189 -2.22 -14.84 -18.69
C VAL A 189 -3.41 -15.79 -18.70
N ASP A 190 -3.60 -16.56 -17.61
CA ASP A 190 -4.84 -17.31 -17.35
C ASP A 190 -5.77 -16.46 -16.47
N PRO A 191 -6.59 -15.59 -17.10
CA PRO A 191 -7.26 -14.52 -16.38
C PRO A 191 -8.49 -15.00 -15.63
N VAL A 192 -8.61 -14.51 -14.40
CA VAL A 192 -9.86 -14.41 -13.67
C VAL A 192 -10.23 -12.94 -13.61
N TYR A 193 -11.34 -12.56 -14.24
CA TYR A 193 -11.79 -11.18 -14.24
C TYR A 193 -12.43 -10.84 -12.89
N LEU A 194 -12.03 -9.69 -12.36
CA LEU A 194 -12.61 -9.12 -11.15
C LEU A 194 -13.65 -8.08 -11.59
N GLU A 195 -14.91 -8.44 -11.58
CA GLU A 195 -16.02 -7.54 -11.87
C GLU A 195 -17.02 -7.62 -10.72
N VAL A 196 -16.89 -6.68 -9.78
CA VAL A 196 -17.77 -6.62 -8.61
C VAL A 196 -18.40 -5.23 -8.52
N SER A 197 -19.72 -5.21 -8.48
CA SER A 197 -20.49 -3.99 -8.26
C SER A 197 -21.36 -4.19 -7.03
N ASN A 198 -20.87 -3.71 -5.88
CA ASN A 198 -21.57 -3.71 -4.60
C ASN A 198 -21.54 -2.30 -4.01
N PRO A 199 -22.56 -1.43 -4.29
CA PRO A 199 -22.54 -0.09 -3.76
C PRO A 199 -22.33 -0.05 -2.23
N PRO A 200 -21.45 0.81 -1.69
CA PRO A 200 -20.78 1.91 -2.40
C PRO A 200 -19.47 1.53 -3.12
N ILE A 201 -19.08 0.27 -3.17
CA ILE A 201 -17.82 -0.21 -3.71
C ILE A 201 -18.06 -0.89 -5.06
N SER A 202 -17.26 -0.54 -6.06
CA SER A 202 -17.14 -1.37 -7.25
C SER A 202 -15.66 -1.65 -7.55
N MET A 203 -15.38 -2.81 -8.15
CA MET A 203 -14.03 -3.26 -8.45
C MET A 203 -14.01 -3.90 -9.83
N ARG A 204 -13.04 -3.51 -10.63
CA ARG A 204 -12.73 -4.21 -11.89
C ARG A 204 -11.26 -4.54 -11.96
N GLY A 205 -10.93 -5.62 -12.64
CA GLY A 205 -9.53 -6.00 -12.79
C GLY A 205 -9.35 -7.40 -13.35
N LEU A 206 -8.14 -7.89 -13.20
CA LEU A 206 -7.72 -9.20 -13.66
C LEU A 206 -6.73 -9.79 -12.67
N LEU A 207 -6.89 -11.09 -12.37
CA LEU A 207 -5.98 -11.88 -11.56
C LEU A 207 -5.55 -13.13 -12.35
N ASP A 208 -4.25 -13.47 -12.34
CA ASP A 208 -3.76 -14.73 -12.90
C ASP A 208 -3.91 -15.85 -11.85
N ARG A 209 -4.73 -16.87 -12.17
CA ARG A 209 -5.02 -17.98 -11.28
C ARG A 209 -3.84 -18.94 -11.08
N GLY A 210 -2.93 -18.99 -12.03
CA GLY A 210 -1.99 -20.11 -12.13
C GLY A 210 -0.59 -19.83 -11.61
N ARG A 211 -0.23 -18.59 -11.24
CA ARG A 211 1.17 -18.25 -10.99
C ARG A 211 1.36 -17.25 -9.87
N LEU A 212 2.31 -17.55 -8.98
CA LEU A 212 2.89 -16.59 -8.03
C LEU A 212 4.29 -16.20 -8.47
N TYR A 213 4.69 -15.00 -8.14
CA TYR A 213 5.95 -14.40 -8.53
C TYR A 213 6.82 -14.09 -7.31
N SER A 214 8.11 -13.89 -7.53
CA SER A 214 9.08 -13.59 -6.47
C SER A 214 9.06 -12.12 -6.05
N ASP A 215 8.41 -11.24 -6.81
CA ASP A 215 8.33 -9.81 -6.55
C ASP A 215 6.92 -9.26 -6.84
N ARG A 216 6.63 -8.06 -6.28
CA ARG A 216 5.34 -7.36 -6.41
C ARG A 216 5.20 -6.52 -7.68
N LYS A 217 6.07 -6.67 -8.67
CA LYS A 217 6.02 -5.85 -9.90
C LYS A 217 4.76 -6.04 -10.73
N ARG A 218 4.03 -7.12 -10.45
CA ARG A 218 2.78 -7.47 -11.14
C ARG A 218 1.53 -7.19 -10.32
N GLU A 219 1.69 -6.52 -9.18
CA GLU A 219 0.59 -5.99 -8.40
C GLU A 219 0.36 -4.53 -8.80
N VAL A 220 -0.63 -4.29 -9.63
CA VAL A 220 -1.02 -2.95 -10.07
C VAL A 220 -2.38 -2.62 -9.47
N LEU A 221 -2.36 -1.75 -8.47
CA LEU A 221 -3.53 -1.37 -7.70
C LEU A 221 -3.85 0.10 -7.95
N SER A 222 -5.12 0.40 -8.13
CA SER A 222 -5.60 1.78 -8.24
C SER A 222 -6.87 2.00 -7.43
N ILE A 223 -7.09 3.25 -7.04
CA ILE A 223 -8.35 3.74 -6.49
C ILE A 223 -8.83 4.89 -7.37
N ASN A 224 -10.06 4.77 -7.89
CA ASN A 224 -10.67 5.74 -8.79
C ASN A 224 -9.77 6.07 -10.01
N GLY A 225 -9.12 5.04 -10.59
CA GLY A 225 -8.20 5.16 -11.73
C GLY A 225 -6.82 5.70 -11.38
N ARG A 226 -6.57 6.08 -10.14
CA ARG A 226 -5.26 6.55 -9.68
C ARG A 226 -4.43 5.39 -9.18
N VAL A 227 -3.28 5.16 -9.80
CA VAL A 227 -2.32 4.14 -9.34
C VAL A 227 -1.76 4.52 -7.97
N ILE A 228 -1.90 3.62 -7.01
CA ILE A 228 -1.51 3.84 -5.61
C ILE A 228 -0.62 2.73 -5.08
N ARG A 229 0.04 3.03 -3.96
CA ARG A 229 0.61 2.04 -3.05
C ARG A 229 -0.27 2.01 -1.81
N SER A 230 -0.90 0.87 -1.53
CA SER A 230 -1.74 0.68 -0.35
C SER A 230 -1.40 -0.65 0.29
N HIS A 231 -0.80 -0.61 1.47
CA HIS A 231 -0.48 -1.81 2.24
C HIS A 231 -1.71 -2.66 2.53
N ILE A 232 -2.86 -2.03 2.76
CA ILE A 232 -4.11 -2.74 3.03
C ILE A 232 -4.57 -3.51 1.81
N LEU A 233 -4.60 -2.87 0.63
CA LEU A 233 -4.99 -3.54 -0.60
C LEU A 233 -4.00 -4.63 -0.99
N GLN A 234 -2.69 -4.40 -0.84
CA GLN A 234 -1.67 -5.43 -1.06
C GLN A 234 -1.89 -6.61 -0.12
N LYS A 235 -2.05 -6.34 1.17
CA LYS A 235 -2.26 -7.38 2.18
C LYS A 235 -3.52 -8.21 1.91
N VAL A 236 -4.66 -7.58 1.62
CA VAL A 236 -5.90 -8.33 1.35
C VAL A 236 -5.77 -9.23 0.14
N VAL A 237 -5.12 -8.76 -0.92
CA VAL A 237 -4.85 -9.53 -2.14
C VAL A 237 -3.96 -10.74 -1.83
N GLU A 238 -2.83 -10.51 -1.15
CA GLU A 238 -1.89 -11.56 -0.78
C GLU A 238 -2.53 -12.58 0.18
N ASP A 239 -3.31 -12.14 1.17
CA ASP A 239 -4.01 -13.00 2.13
C ASP A 239 -5.03 -13.93 1.42
N VAL A 240 -5.81 -13.41 0.46
CA VAL A 240 -6.77 -14.21 -0.30
C VAL A 240 -6.06 -15.20 -1.21
N VAL A 241 -5.07 -14.74 -1.97
CA VAL A 241 -4.36 -15.57 -2.96
C VAL A 241 -3.56 -16.66 -2.27
N SER A 242 -2.86 -16.35 -1.18
CA SER A 242 -2.14 -17.34 -0.38
C SER A 242 -3.08 -18.42 0.19
N LYS A 243 -4.29 -18.02 0.60
CA LYS A 243 -5.28 -18.95 1.14
C LYS A 243 -5.87 -19.89 0.09
N VAL A 244 -6.02 -19.41 -1.15
CA VAL A 244 -6.66 -20.18 -2.25
C VAL A 244 -5.64 -21.02 -3.01
N ILE A 245 -4.46 -20.48 -3.29
CA ILE A 245 -3.41 -21.12 -4.10
C ILE A 245 -2.44 -21.92 -3.22
N GLY A 246 -2.23 -21.51 -1.96
CA GLY A 246 -1.43 -22.27 -0.98
C GLY A 246 0.08 -22.17 -1.15
N ASP A 247 0.59 -21.44 -2.13
CA ASP A 247 2.02 -21.26 -2.41
C ASP A 247 2.55 -19.95 -1.83
N LYS A 248 3.90 -19.87 -1.69
CA LYS A 248 4.60 -18.64 -1.30
C LYS A 248 4.91 -17.80 -2.53
N GLY A 249 4.50 -16.54 -2.52
CA GLY A 249 4.82 -15.58 -3.59
C GLY A 249 3.79 -14.48 -3.71
N PHE A 250 3.99 -13.60 -4.69
CA PHE A 250 3.14 -12.45 -4.95
C PHE A 250 2.26 -12.71 -6.17
N PRO A 251 0.97 -12.35 -6.13
CA PRO A 251 0.07 -12.57 -7.25
C PRO A 251 0.36 -11.65 -8.43
N PHE A 252 -0.08 -12.07 -9.60
CA PHE A 252 -0.29 -11.16 -10.70
C PHE A 252 -1.72 -10.64 -10.59
N ILE A 253 -1.87 -9.36 -10.28
CA ILE A 253 -3.17 -8.72 -10.16
C ILE A 253 -3.14 -7.29 -10.69
N ILE A 254 -4.17 -6.94 -11.43
CA ILE A 254 -4.48 -5.58 -11.81
C ILE A 254 -5.87 -5.28 -11.27
N MET A 255 -6.00 -4.26 -10.44
CA MET A 255 -7.26 -3.94 -9.77
C MET A 255 -7.49 -2.44 -9.71
N ASP A 256 -8.62 -1.99 -10.21
CA ASP A 256 -9.14 -0.64 -10.00
C ASP A 256 -10.36 -0.70 -9.07
N LEU A 257 -10.18 -0.14 -7.88
CA LEU A 257 -11.21 -0.05 -6.85
C LEU A 257 -11.89 1.33 -6.96
N ARG A 258 -13.20 1.35 -7.15
CA ARG A 258 -13.99 2.57 -7.20
C ARG A 258 -14.66 2.80 -5.87
N LEU A 259 -14.33 3.90 -5.22
CA LEU A 259 -14.85 4.31 -3.92
C LEU A 259 -15.43 5.73 -4.02
N PRO A 260 -16.55 5.99 -3.32
CA PRO A 260 -17.03 7.35 -3.13
C PRO A 260 -15.99 8.20 -2.39
N SER A 261 -16.01 9.51 -2.63
CA SER A 261 -15.04 10.44 -2.03
C SER A 261 -15.05 10.46 -0.50
N ASN A 262 -16.18 10.19 0.13
CA ASN A 262 -16.30 10.11 1.59
C ASN A 262 -15.63 8.88 2.22
N TYR A 263 -15.09 7.94 1.43
CA TYR A 263 -14.31 6.79 1.91
C TYR A 263 -12.80 6.99 1.80
N ILE A 264 -12.36 8.08 1.16
CA ILE A 264 -10.94 8.31 0.86
C ILE A 264 -10.51 9.74 1.23
N ASP A 265 -9.29 9.88 1.75
CA ASP A 265 -8.60 11.15 1.88
C ASP A 265 -7.39 11.16 0.94
N VAL A 266 -7.44 12.01 -0.08
CA VAL A 266 -6.42 12.10 -1.14
C VAL A 266 -5.29 13.07 -0.78
N ASN A 267 -5.45 13.88 0.28
CA ASN A 267 -4.56 15.02 0.56
C ASN A 267 -3.38 14.70 1.50
N ILE A 268 -2.91 13.46 1.55
CA ILE A 268 -1.90 13.02 2.53
C ILE A 268 -0.47 13.12 2.01
N HIS A 269 -0.22 12.88 0.72
CA HIS A 269 1.14 12.85 0.16
C HIS A 269 1.29 13.78 -1.05
N PRO A 270 2.40 14.58 -1.14
CA PRO A 270 2.62 15.50 -2.27
C PRO A 270 2.61 14.81 -3.64
N ALA A 271 3.14 13.57 -3.73
CA ALA A 271 3.17 12.78 -4.96
C ALA A 271 1.88 11.97 -5.19
N LYS A 272 0.86 12.08 -4.33
CA LYS A 272 -0.44 11.40 -4.45
C LYS A 272 -0.36 9.87 -4.60
N LEU A 273 0.71 9.25 -4.07
CA LEU A 273 0.93 7.80 -4.16
C LEU A 273 0.23 7.03 -3.04
N GLU A 274 -0.14 7.73 -1.97
CA GLU A 274 -0.84 7.19 -0.81
C GLU A 274 -2.19 7.88 -0.69
N ILE A 275 -3.20 7.07 -0.53
CA ILE A 275 -4.58 7.49 -0.24
C ILE A 275 -4.95 6.87 1.09
N LYS A 276 -5.46 7.67 2.03
CA LYS A 276 -5.99 7.13 3.27
C LYS A 276 -7.41 6.65 3.04
N ILE A 277 -7.63 5.39 3.30
CA ILE A 277 -8.96 4.80 3.35
C ILE A 277 -9.51 5.04 4.75
N LEU A 278 -10.68 5.66 4.86
CA LEU A 278 -11.24 6.07 6.15
C LEU A 278 -11.83 4.89 6.94
N ASP A 279 -12.34 3.86 6.26
CA ASP A 279 -12.86 2.63 6.88
C ASP A 279 -12.11 1.40 6.32
N GLU A 280 -10.87 1.25 6.78
CA GLU A 280 -9.97 0.21 6.31
C GLU A 280 -10.50 -1.21 6.52
N SER A 281 -11.14 -1.46 7.66
CA SER A 281 -11.67 -2.79 8.00
C SER A 281 -12.80 -3.21 7.08
N LYS A 282 -13.68 -2.27 6.73
CA LYS A 282 -14.78 -2.52 5.81
C LYS A 282 -14.26 -2.77 4.40
N ILE A 283 -13.37 -1.90 3.91
CA ILE A 283 -12.77 -2.05 2.58
C ILE A 283 -11.98 -3.37 2.49
N TYR A 284 -11.21 -3.73 3.52
CA TYR A 284 -10.52 -5.02 3.58
C TYR A 284 -11.50 -6.19 3.41
N SER A 285 -12.59 -6.21 4.19
CA SER A 285 -13.57 -7.29 4.17
C SER A 285 -14.28 -7.40 2.81
N GLU A 286 -14.67 -6.29 2.23
CA GLU A 286 -15.36 -6.26 0.93
C GLU A 286 -14.44 -6.72 -0.22
N VAL A 287 -13.21 -6.21 -0.28
CA VAL A 287 -12.22 -6.61 -1.28
C VAL A 287 -11.84 -8.08 -1.10
N TYR A 288 -11.66 -8.54 0.16
CA TYR A 288 -11.39 -9.94 0.48
C TYR A 288 -12.49 -10.85 -0.08
N ASN A 289 -13.74 -10.57 0.25
CA ASN A 289 -14.89 -11.38 -0.17
C ASN A 289 -15.05 -11.38 -1.69
N ALA A 290 -14.83 -10.25 -2.33
CA ALA A 290 -14.91 -10.10 -3.77
C ALA A 290 -13.86 -10.96 -4.49
N ILE A 291 -12.58 -10.86 -4.12
CA ILE A 291 -11.50 -11.64 -4.73
C ILE A 291 -11.68 -13.14 -4.42
N TYR A 292 -11.99 -13.48 -3.16
CA TYR A 292 -12.20 -14.87 -2.74
C TYR A 292 -13.37 -15.52 -3.49
N GLY A 293 -14.52 -14.83 -3.60
CA GLY A 293 -15.69 -15.29 -4.34
C GLY A 293 -15.36 -15.54 -5.81
N THR A 294 -14.68 -14.62 -6.45
CA THR A 294 -14.26 -14.71 -7.85
C THR A 294 -13.32 -15.91 -8.08
N LEU A 295 -12.32 -16.10 -7.21
CA LEU A 295 -11.39 -17.22 -7.30
C LEU A 295 -12.07 -18.59 -7.11
N MET A 296 -13.09 -18.65 -6.25
CA MET A 296 -13.84 -19.88 -5.97
C MET A 296 -14.94 -20.17 -7.00
N GLY A 297 -15.09 -19.35 -8.04
CA GLY A 297 -16.10 -19.51 -9.09
C GLY A 297 -17.53 -19.34 -8.57
N ARG A 298 -17.73 -18.67 -7.46
CA ARG A 298 -19.04 -18.30 -6.94
C ARG A 298 -19.44 -16.99 -7.60
N GLU A 299 -20.60 -16.96 -8.26
CA GLU A 299 -21.26 -15.68 -8.51
C GLU A 299 -21.47 -15.03 -7.14
N VAL A 300 -20.84 -13.86 -6.92
CA VAL A 300 -21.02 -13.08 -5.70
C VAL A 300 -22.35 -12.35 -5.83
N THR A 301 -23.45 -13.09 -5.76
CA THR A 301 -24.77 -12.53 -5.50
C THR A 301 -24.85 -12.25 -4.01
N TYR A 302 -24.62 -11.00 -3.63
CA TYR A 302 -24.93 -10.54 -2.28
C TYR A 302 -26.46 -10.53 -2.12
N THR A 303 -27.00 -11.60 -1.57
CA THR A 303 -28.32 -11.55 -0.98
C THR A 303 -28.20 -10.68 0.25
N GLU A 304 -28.82 -9.52 0.22
CA GLU A 304 -29.13 -8.76 1.43
C GLU A 304 -29.81 -9.70 2.43
N VAL A 305 -29.07 -10.24 3.38
CA VAL A 305 -29.65 -10.78 4.59
C VAL A 305 -29.87 -9.59 5.52
N MET A 306 -30.82 -8.76 5.17
CA MET A 306 -31.51 -7.98 6.18
C MET A 306 -32.44 -8.95 6.92
N PRO A 307 -32.30 -9.10 8.24
CA PRO A 307 -33.39 -9.68 9.00
C PRO A 307 -34.60 -8.75 8.84
N LYS A 308 -35.65 -9.24 8.20
CA LYS A 308 -36.95 -8.59 8.19
C LYS A 308 -37.45 -8.54 9.63
N ALA A 309 -37.11 -7.47 10.33
CA ALA A 309 -37.86 -7.07 11.50
C ALA A 309 -39.22 -6.54 11.01
N THR A 310 -40.24 -7.35 11.15
CA THR A 310 -41.63 -6.93 11.07
C THR A 310 -41.88 -6.01 12.26
N VAL A 311 -41.75 -4.71 12.04
CA VAL A 311 -42.16 -3.70 13.03
C VAL A 311 -43.57 -3.31 12.72
N THR A 312 -44.50 -3.78 13.52
CA THR A 312 -45.82 -3.16 13.71
C THR A 312 -45.59 -1.86 14.48
N PRO A 313 -46.12 -0.71 14.02
CA PRO A 313 -45.93 0.54 14.72
C PRO A 313 -46.83 0.61 15.95
N THR A 314 -46.26 0.56 17.12
CA THR A 314 -46.91 1.07 18.35
C THR A 314 -46.09 2.24 18.84
N VAL A 315 -46.67 3.41 18.66
CA VAL A 315 -46.17 4.68 19.21
C VAL A 315 -46.18 4.58 20.73
N LYS A 316 -45.03 4.74 21.36
CA LYS A 316 -44.88 5.34 22.69
C LYS A 316 -43.48 5.96 22.77
N ASP A 317 -43.51 7.29 22.99
CA ASP A 317 -42.36 8.11 23.31
C ASP A 317 -41.64 7.57 24.57
N GLU A 318 -40.34 7.34 24.44
CA GLU A 318 -39.34 7.52 25.49
C GLU A 318 -37.97 7.49 24.79
N GLU A 319 -37.29 8.63 24.84
CA GLU A 319 -35.91 8.81 24.41
C GLU A 319 -35.00 8.01 25.33
N GLU A 320 -34.56 6.82 24.92
CA GLU A 320 -33.33 6.21 25.48
C GLU A 320 -32.17 6.52 24.54
N VAL A 321 -31.38 7.48 24.95
CA VAL A 321 -30.03 7.71 24.45
C VAL A 321 -29.19 6.50 24.81
N ILE A 322 -29.02 5.57 23.86
CA ILE A 322 -28.03 4.50 24.02
C ILE A 322 -26.66 5.13 23.78
N SER A 323 -26.04 5.58 24.85
CA SER A 323 -24.62 5.88 24.88
C SER A 323 -23.87 4.56 24.70
N TYR A 324 -23.17 4.39 23.59
CA TYR A 324 -22.13 3.37 23.50
C TYR A 324 -20.99 3.80 24.42
N GLU A 325 -21.06 3.40 25.68
CA GLU A 325 -19.90 3.39 26.53
C GLU A 325 -18.85 2.51 25.86
N GLN A 326 -17.75 3.14 25.44
CA GLN A 326 -16.50 2.42 25.28
C GLN A 326 -16.26 1.69 26.60
N LYS A 327 -16.44 0.37 26.60
CA LYS A 327 -15.97 -0.44 27.71
C LYS A 327 -14.48 -0.18 27.82
N ALA A 328 -14.11 0.65 28.78
CA ALA A 328 -12.75 0.77 29.22
C ALA A 328 -12.20 -0.66 29.43
N LEU A 329 -11.04 -0.92 28.84
CA LEU A 329 -10.30 -2.16 29.06
C LEU A 329 -10.18 -2.36 30.57
N ILE A 330 -10.95 -3.29 31.09
CA ILE A 330 -10.83 -3.68 32.50
C ILE A 330 -9.45 -4.31 32.62
N PRO A 331 -8.58 -3.81 33.51
CA PRO A 331 -7.30 -4.46 33.75
C PRO A 331 -7.56 -5.92 34.17
N VAL A 332 -6.98 -6.86 33.45
CA VAL A 332 -7.06 -8.28 33.76
C VAL A 332 -6.44 -8.47 35.15
N THR A 333 -7.21 -8.92 36.13
CA THR A 333 -6.70 -9.20 37.47
C THR A 333 -5.80 -10.43 37.43
N GLU A 334 -4.80 -10.50 38.32
CA GLU A 334 -3.90 -11.67 38.37
C GLU A 334 -4.66 -12.98 38.66
N GLU A 335 -5.80 -12.91 39.34
CA GLU A 335 -6.70 -14.04 39.61
C GLU A 335 -7.27 -14.70 38.32
N GLU A 336 -7.57 -13.91 37.26
CA GLU A 336 -8.05 -14.49 35.98
C GLU A 336 -6.96 -15.20 35.21
N LYS A 337 -5.68 -14.90 35.47
CA LYS A 337 -4.52 -15.52 34.85
C LYS A 337 -4.26 -16.92 35.36
N GLU A 338 -4.42 -17.12 36.67
CA GLU A 338 -4.25 -18.43 37.32
C GLU A 338 -5.31 -19.45 36.86
N ASP A 339 -6.46 -18.98 36.35
CA ASP A 339 -7.56 -19.84 35.93
C ASP A 339 -7.34 -20.60 34.64
N ILE A 340 -6.55 -20.07 33.69
CA ILE A 340 -6.34 -20.73 32.39
C ILE A 340 -4.96 -21.38 32.25
N PHE A 341 -3.95 -20.93 32.95
CA PHE A 341 -2.61 -21.51 32.95
C PHE A 341 -2.41 -22.57 34.05
N PRO A 342 -1.56 -23.59 33.86
CA PRO A 342 -0.74 -23.81 32.64
C PRO A 342 -1.55 -24.34 31.45
N LEU A 343 -1.12 -23.95 30.24
CA LEU A 343 -1.65 -24.47 29.00
C LEU A 343 -0.71 -25.57 28.48
N GLU A 344 -1.23 -26.79 28.29
CA GLU A 344 -0.48 -27.91 27.74
C GLU A 344 -0.79 -28.06 26.26
N PRO A 345 0.23 -27.99 25.36
CA PRO A 345 0.02 -28.12 23.93
C PRO A 345 -0.30 -29.56 23.55
N LEU A 346 -1.32 -29.74 22.73
CA LEU A 346 -1.70 -30.99 22.10
C LEU A 346 -1.08 -31.15 20.70
N GLY A 347 -0.89 -30.04 20.01
CA GLY A 347 -0.33 -29.97 18.67
C GLY A 347 -0.68 -28.68 17.96
N GLN A 348 -0.25 -28.59 16.70
CA GLN A 348 -0.57 -27.47 15.82
C GLN A 348 -1.73 -27.79 14.90
N TYR A 349 -2.58 -26.80 14.65
CA TYR A 349 -3.58 -26.79 13.60
C TYR A 349 -3.15 -25.81 12.51
N LEU A 350 -3.04 -26.29 11.27
CA LEU A 350 -2.60 -25.54 10.08
C LEU A 350 -1.22 -24.87 10.23
N ASN A 351 -0.34 -25.40 11.07
CA ASN A 351 0.96 -24.79 11.42
C ASN A 351 0.86 -23.30 11.79
N THR A 352 -0.27 -22.89 12.34
CA THR A 352 -0.59 -21.50 12.68
C THR A 352 -1.09 -21.39 14.12
N PHE A 353 -1.92 -22.34 14.53
CA PHE A 353 -2.56 -22.32 15.82
C PHE A 353 -2.10 -23.47 16.70
N ILE A 354 -1.77 -23.21 17.94
CA ILE A 354 -1.50 -24.22 18.95
C ILE A 354 -2.83 -24.60 19.60
N VAL A 355 -3.22 -25.87 19.47
CA VAL A 355 -4.33 -26.43 20.25
C VAL A 355 -3.78 -26.86 21.59
N CYS A 356 -4.33 -26.35 22.67
CA CYS A 356 -3.88 -26.64 24.03
C CYS A 356 -5.04 -26.86 24.99
N THR A 357 -4.74 -27.48 26.12
CA THR A 357 -5.69 -27.74 27.19
C THR A 357 -5.23 -27.15 28.50
N SER A 358 -6.19 -26.87 29.39
CA SER A 358 -5.95 -26.61 30.81
C SER A 358 -6.98 -27.35 31.66
N SER A 359 -6.96 -27.13 32.98
CA SER A 359 -7.98 -27.63 33.89
C SER A 359 -9.39 -27.11 33.59
N LYS A 360 -9.50 -25.99 32.87
CA LYS A 360 -10.76 -25.28 32.59
C LYS A 360 -11.36 -25.61 31.23
N GLY A 361 -10.57 -26.00 30.22
CA GLY A 361 -11.09 -26.24 28.87
C GLY A 361 -10.05 -26.50 27.80
N ILE A 362 -10.48 -26.35 26.55
CA ILE A 362 -9.64 -26.45 25.37
C ILE A 362 -9.54 -25.07 24.75
N TYR A 363 -8.31 -24.67 24.39
CA TYR A 363 -7.97 -23.35 23.90
C TYR A 363 -7.24 -23.44 22.56
N LEU A 364 -7.40 -22.41 21.76
CA LEU A 364 -6.64 -22.18 20.54
C LEU A 364 -5.79 -20.93 20.73
N VAL A 365 -4.48 -21.06 20.52
CA VAL A 365 -3.50 -19.97 20.64
C VAL A 365 -2.88 -19.70 19.29
N ASP A 366 -2.96 -18.45 18.82
CA ASP A 366 -2.24 -18.03 17.62
C ASP A 366 -0.75 -17.92 17.93
N GLN A 367 0.09 -18.79 17.32
CA GLN A 367 1.52 -18.88 17.60
C GLN A 367 2.28 -17.61 17.24
N HIS A 368 1.90 -16.96 16.13
CA HIS A 368 2.55 -15.74 15.66
C HIS A 368 2.25 -14.59 16.61
N VAL A 369 0.97 -14.38 16.90
CA VAL A 369 0.49 -13.29 17.75
C VAL A 369 0.95 -13.46 19.20
N ALA A 370 1.03 -14.72 19.69
CA ALA A 370 1.60 -15.05 20.99
C ALA A 370 3.09 -14.71 21.07
N HIS A 371 3.86 -15.09 20.04
CA HIS A 371 5.30 -14.83 20.01
C HIS A 371 5.60 -13.33 19.86
N GLU A 372 4.85 -12.62 19.02
CA GLU A 372 4.93 -11.15 18.91
C GLU A 372 4.75 -10.48 20.29
N ARG A 373 3.74 -10.91 21.05
CA ARG A 373 3.48 -10.38 22.39
C ARG A 373 4.60 -10.68 23.37
N VAL A 374 5.10 -11.90 23.38
CA VAL A 374 6.24 -12.32 24.23
C VAL A 374 7.48 -11.50 23.91
N LEU A 375 7.80 -11.31 22.62
CA LEU A 375 8.95 -10.50 22.21
C LEU A 375 8.79 -9.03 22.61
N PHE A 376 7.61 -8.46 22.40
CA PHE A 376 7.34 -7.07 22.77
C PHE A 376 7.54 -6.81 24.28
N ASP A 377 7.04 -7.69 25.12
CA ASP A 377 7.22 -7.54 26.56
C ASP A 377 8.67 -7.80 27.00
N SER A 378 9.41 -8.65 26.27
CA SER A 378 10.83 -8.92 26.53
C SER A 378 11.73 -7.69 26.38
N PHE A 379 11.38 -6.71 25.57
CA PHE A 379 12.09 -5.43 25.48
C PHE A 379 12.00 -4.58 26.78
N GLY A 380 11.08 -4.88 27.68
CA GLY A 380 10.88 -4.16 28.95
C GLY A 380 11.62 -4.75 30.15
N GLU A 381 11.88 -6.05 30.14
CA GLU A 381 12.28 -6.81 31.35
C GLU A 381 13.73 -7.29 31.35
N ILE A 382 14.39 -7.43 30.20
CA ILE A 382 15.71 -8.03 30.14
C ILE A 382 16.67 -7.13 29.35
N ARG A 383 17.59 -6.49 30.04
CA ARG A 383 18.91 -6.15 29.48
C ARG A 383 19.70 -7.48 29.35
N GLY A 384 19.26 -8.36 28.44
CA GLY A 384 20.04 -9.51 28.05
C GLY A 384 21.38 -9.02 27.48
N LEU A 385 22.44 -9.81 27.63
CA LEU A 385 23.71 -9.52 26.99
C LEU A 385 23.47 -9.43 25.46
N PRO A 386 23.94 -8.37 24.79
CA PRO A 386 23.77 -8.25 23.34
C PRO A 386 24.48 -9.40 22.64
N GLN A 387 23.87 -9.94 21.60
CA GLN A 387 24.47 -10.94 20.72
C GLN A 387 25.18 -10.20 19.59
N PHE A 388 26.52 -10.24 19.59
CA PHE A 388 27.31 -9.66 18.52
C PHE A 388 27.11 -10.40 17.22
N LEU A 389 26.94 -9.64 16.14
CA LEU A 389 26.91 -10.18 14.79
C LEU A 389 28.32 -10.55 14.33
N LEU A 390 28.45 -11.61 13.53
CA LEU A 390 29.73 -12.00 12.94
C LEU A 390 30.32 -10.89 12.05
N GLU A 391 29.45 -10.19 11.34
CA GLU A 391 29.75 -9.02 10.54
C GLU A 391 28.74 -7.92 10.86
N PRO A 392 29.16 -6.65 11.00
CA PRO A 392 28.25 -5.54 11.18
C PRO A 392 27.26 -5.44 10.03
N LYS A 393 25.98 -5.27 10.34
CA LYS A 393 24.93 -5.09 9.35
C LYS A 393 24.71 -3.60 9.10
N TYR A 394 24.77 -3.20 7.83
CA TYR A 394 24.45 -1.85 7.39
C TYR A 394 23.00 -1.82 6.90
N VAL A 395 22.19 -0.96 7.50
CA VAL A 395 20.80 -0.72 7.09
C VAL A 395 20.74 0.63 6.41
N GLU A 396 20.37 0.64 5.15
CA GLU A 396 20.22 1.87 4.38
C GLU A 396 18.87 2.53 4.71
N VAL A 397 18.91 3.81 5.08
CA VAL A 397 17.76 4.59 5.52
C VAL A 397 17.69 5.85 4.65
N TYR A 398 16.82 5.84 3.65
CA TYR A 398 16.79 6.93 2.67
C TYR A 398 15.90 8.08 3.12
N ASN A 399 16.35 9.31 2.82
CA ASN A 399 15.62 10.57 3.06
C ASN A 399 15.29 10.87 4.53
N VAL A 400 16.10 10.40 5.44
CA VAL A 400 15.96 10.67 6.89
C VAL A 400 16.92 11.78 7.30
N PRO A 401 16.47 12.87 7.93
CA PRO A 401 17.36 13.90 8.50
C PRO A 401 18.33 13.30 9.52
N TYR A 402 19.54 13.86 9.63
CA TYR A 402 20.59 13.34 10.52
C TYR A 402 20.13 13.27 11.98
N GLU A 403 19.42 14.29 12.45
CA GLU A 403 18.86 14.34 13.80
C GLU A 403 17.87 13.20 14.07
N LEU A 404 17.13 12.78 13.03
CA LEU A 404 16.22 11.65 13.13
C LEU A 404 16.97 10.31 13.10
N LEU A 405 18.08 10.19 12.35
CA LEU A 405 18.96 9.02 12.42
C LEU A 405 19.54 8.81 13.82
N GLU A 406 19.98 9.89 14.48
CA GLU A 406 20.45 9.82 15.88
C GLU A 406 19.34 9.38 16.83
N LEU A 407 18.09 9.86 16.63
CA LEU A 407 16.96 9.43 17.45
C LEU A 407 16.67 7.93 17.27
N ILE A 408 16.69 7.44 16.03
CA ILE A 408 16.48 6.02 15.73
C ILE A 408 17.56 5.15 16.36
N VAL A 409 18.82 5.53 16.20
CA VAL A 409 19.97 4.85 16.83
C VAL A 409 19.82 4.83 18.35
N ASN A 410 19.43 5.94 18.97
CA ASN A 410 19.19 6.01 20.40
C ASN A 410 18.05 5.08 20.84
N ASN A 411 16.94 5.06 20.09
CA ASN A 411 15.81 4.19 20.39
C ASN A 411 16.19 2.70 20.23
N LEU A 412 16.95 2.33 19.18
CA LEU A 412 17.46 0.97 19.00
C LEU A 412 18.38 0.56 20.16
N ASN A 413 19.32 1.42 20.56
CA ASN A 413 20.20 1.13 21.68
C ASN A 413 19.45 0.99 23.00
N GLN A 414 18.36 1.75 23.21
CA GLN A 414 17.50 1.61 24.40
C GLN A 414 16.76 0.26 24.45
N ILE A 415 16.43 -0.34 23.29
CA ILE A 415 15.77 -1.65 23.24
C ILE A 415 16.75 -2.82 23.15
N GLY A 416 18.08 -2.55 23.29
CA GLY A 416 19.11 -3.56 23.47
C GLY A 416 19.92 -3.92 22.21
N PHE A 417 19.83 -3.14 21.14
CA PHE A 417 20.77 -3.21 20.03
C PHE A 417 22.08 -2.52 20.41
N GLU A 418 23.17 -2.83 19.71
CA GLU A 418 24.36 -2.00 19.63
C GLU A 418 24.52 -1.47 18.22
N CYS A 419 24.23 -0.22 18.02
CA CYS A 419 24.28 0.42 16.71
C CYS A 419 24.75 1.86 16.80
N ASP A 420 25.27 2.36 15.66
CA ASP A 420 25.69 3.74 15.46
C ASP A 420 25.23 4.24 14.10
N VAL A 421 25.33 5.56 13.89
CA VAL A 421 25.15 6.15 12.56
C VAL A 421 26.34 5.74 11.69
N GLY A 422 26.09 4.97 10.63
CA GLY A 422 27.10 4.45 9.71
C GLY A 422 27.47 5.38 8.57
N GLY A 423 26.68 6.45 8.38
CA GLY A 423 26.83 7.44 7.31
C GLY A 423 25.61 8.32 7.19
N PRO A 424 25.54 9.23 6.21
CA PRO A 424 24.42 10.16 6.07
C PRO A 424 23.07 9.49 5.83
N ASP A 425 23.07 8.26 5.30
CA ASP A 425 21.87 7.49 4.94
C ASP A 425 21.92 6.04 5.43
N SER A 426 22.68 5.75 6.51
CA SER A 426 22.83 4.38 7.00
C SER A 426 23.02 4.29 8.51
N ILE A 427 22.53 3.18 9.07
CA ILE A 427 22.74 2.76 10.45
C ILE A 427 23.58 1.47 10.42
N VAL A 428 24.63 1.40 11.23
CA VAL A 428 25.43 0.19 11.41
C VAL A 428 25.04 -0.50 12.70
N ILE A 429 24.64 -1.77 12.60
CA ILE A 429 24.24 -2.62 13.72
C ILE A 429 25.33 -3.66 13.96
N ARG A 430 25.90 -3.68 15.19
CA ARG A 430 26.96 -4.60 15.60
C ARG A 430 26.45 -5.72 16.48
N ALA A 431 25.39 -5.47 17.25
CA ALA A 431 24.78 -6.49 18.08
C ALA A 431 23.26 -6.30 18.17
N ILE A 432 22.58 -7.42 18.38
CA ILE A 432 21.14 -7.49 18.56
C ILE A 432 20.79 -8.04 19.94
N PRO A 433 19.60 -7.78 20.48
CA PRO A 433 19.13 -8.43 21.71
C PRO A 433 19.16 -9.95 21.58
N SER A 434 19.71 -10.65 22.59
CA SER A 434 19.93 -12.11 22.55
C SER A 434 18.66 -12.96 22.43
N PHE A 435 17.49 -12.40 22.73
CA PHE A 435 16.20 -13.08 22.57
C PHE A 435 15.64 -12.99 21.13
N LEU A 436 16.25 -12.19 20.26
CA LEU A 436 15.91 -12.10 18.85
C LEU A 436 16.74 -13.11 18.06
N LYS A 437 16.13 -14.21 17.59
CA LYS A 437 16.85 -15.25 16.83
C LYS A 437 17.04 -14.88 15.36
N ASN A 438 16.00 -14.33 14.73
CA ASN A 438 15.99 -13.95 13.31
C ASN A 438 15.20 -12.66 13.16
N VAL A 439 15.89 -11.52 13.06
CA VAL A 439 15.25 -10.24 12.85
C VAL A 439 15.48 -9.72 11.44
N ASP A 440 14.39 -9.44 10.74
CA ASP A 440 14.44 -8.65 9.50
C ASP A 440 14.40 -7.17 9.86
N ILE A 441 15.57 -6.67 10.28
CA ILE A 441 15.71 -5.31 10.80
C ILE A 441 15.52 -4.26 9.70
N ASP A 442 15.85 -4.59 8.44
CA ASP A 442 15.66 -3.66 7.30
C ASP A 442 14.17 -3.38 7.13
N THR A 443 13.34 -4.43 7.10
CA THR A 443 11.89 -4.28 7.01
C THR A 443 11.29 -3.63 8.26
N ALA A 444 11.77 -4.00 9.45
CA ALA A 444 11.29 -3.40 10.71
C ALA A 444 11.57 -1.89 10.79
N LEU A 445 12.75 -1.45 10.40
CA LEU A 445 13.11 -0.02 10.39
C LEU A 445 12.36 0.75 9.29
N ASN A 446 12.16 0.16 8.12
CA ASN A 446 11.37 0.79 7.08
C ASN A 446 9.91 0.98 7.51
N ASP A 447 9.27 -0.06 8.09
CA ASP A 447 7.90 0.04 8.60
C ASP A 447 7.80 1.06 9.76
N TYR A 448 8.81 1.09 10.65
CA TYR A 448 8.90 2.09 11.70
C TYR A 448 9.02 3.52 11.17
N LEU A 449 9.87 3.74 10.16
CA LEU A 449 10.04 5.06 9.52
C LEU A 449 8.82 5.50 8.71
N GLU A 450 8.09 4.56 8.12
CA GLU A 450 6.84 4.82 7.42
C GLU A 450 5.69 5.14 8.40
N SER A 451 5.82 4.75 9.65
CA SER A 451 4.85 5.08 10.70
C SER A 451 4.94 6.58 11.05
N LYS A 452 3.80 7.18 11.40
CA LYS A 452 3.76 8.58 11.86
C LYS A 452 4.22 8.72 13.32
N ASP A 453 4.37 7.62 14.01
CA ASP A 453 4.69 7.53 15.43
C ASP A 453 6.08 6.92 15.61
N LEU A 454 7.09 7.80 15.75
CA LEU A 454 8.49 7.41 15.90
C LEU A 454 8.88 7.23 17.38
N ASP A 455 7.93 6.81 18.21
CA ASP A 455 8.19 6.48 19.60
C ASP A 455 8.87 5.09 19.75
N ILE A 456 9.44 4.88 20.92
CA ILE A 456 10.16 3.65 21.25
C ILE A 456 9.22 2.42 21.31
N ASN A 457 7.94 2.61 21.65
CA ASN A 457 7.00 1.49 21.76
C ASN A 457 6.59 1.02 20.37
N ASN A 458 6.48 1.94 19.41
CA ASN A 458 6.25 1.59 18.03
C ASN A 458 7.45 0.86 17.42
N LEU A 459 8.70 1.31 17.70
CA LEU A 459 9.89 0.57 17.29
C LEU A 459 9.93 -0.84 17.87
N LYS A 460 9.62 -1.02 19.17
CA LYS A 460 9.53 -2.34 19.80
C LYS A 460 8.50 -3.22 19.09
N ARG A 461 7.35 -2.65 18.69
CA ARG A 461 6.27 -3.34 18.01
C ARG A 461 6.70 -3.85 16.64
N GLU A 462 7.31 -2.98 15.83
CA GLU A 462 7.78 -3.37 14.50
C GLU A 462 8.88 -4.44 14.57
N VAL A 463 9.86 -4.28 15.46
CA VAL A 463 10.92 -5.28 15.66
C VAL A 463 10.35 -6.60 16.17
N ALA A 464 9.41 -6.59 17.11
CA ALA A 464 8.76 -7.82 17.60
C ALA A 464 7.99 -8.54 16.50
N CYS A 465 7.21 -7.81 15.70
CA CYS A 465 6.43 -8.35 14.59
C CYS A 465 7.32 -9.03 13.53
N LYS A 466 8.43 -8.39 13.13
CA LYS A 466 9.36 -8.96 12.13
C LYS A 466 10.26 -10.08 12.66
N SER A 467 10.32 -10.25 13.98
CA SER A 467 11.11 -11.30 14.65
C SER A 467 10.26 -12.49 15.11
N ALA A 468 8.93 -12.36 15.10
CA ALA A 468 8.03 -13.42 15.54
C ALA A 468 8.04 -14.62 14.59
N VAL A 469 7.73 -15.81 15.13
CA VAL A 469 7.49 -17.03 14.36
C VAL A 469 6.45 -16.73 13.28
N LYS A 470 6.74 -17.11 12.05
CA LYS A 470 5.85 -16.80 10.91
C LYS A 470 4.64 -17.73 10.88
N LEU A 471 3.57 -17.25 10.28
CA LEU A 471 2.43 -18.08 9.93
C LEU A 471 2.90 -19.23 9.01
N GLY A 472 2.51 -20.47 9.33
CA GLY A 472 2.93 -21.66 8.59
C GLY A 472 4.22 -22.33 9.08
N ASP A 473 4.94 -21.74 10.05
CA ASP A 473 6.11 -22.39 10.63
C ASP A 473 5.69 -23.56 11.53
N ARG A 474 6.35 -24.68 11.34
CA ARG A 474 6.11 -25.87 12.14
C ARG A 474 6.93 -25.79 13.44
N LEU A 475 6.24 -25.83 14.57
CA LEU A 475 6.84 -25.90 15.91
C LEU A 475 6.83 -27.35 16.42
N SER A 476 7.89 -27.74 17.09
CA SER A 476 7.90 -28.95 17.91
C SER A 476 7.04 -28.76 19.18
N LEU A 477 6.64 -29.86 19.81
CA LEU A 477 5.89 -29.79 21.09
C LEU A 477 6.67 -29.05 22.19
N GLU A 478 7.99 -29.12 22.14
CA GLU A 478 8.87 -28.45 23.11
C GLU A 478 8.88 -26.93 22.88
N GLU A 479 8.98 -26.48 21.62
CA GLU A 479 8.90 -25.07 21.25
C GLU A 479 7.51 -24.47 21.55
N MET A 480 6.44 -25.23 21.31
CA MET A 480 5.08 -24.81 21.68
C MET A 480 4.96 -24.63 23.20
N ARG A 481 5.48 -25.57 24.00
CA ARG A 481 5.48 -25.50 25.46
C ARG A 481 6.28 -24.30 25.97
N GLU A 482 7.47 -24.06 25.41
CA GLU A 482 8.31 -22.91 25.75
C GLU A 482 7.58 -21.57 25.45
N LEU A 483 6.91 -21.48 24.30
CA LEU A 483 6.13 -20.29 23.93
C LEU A 483 4.97 -20.05 24.90
N LEU A 484 4.20 -21.09 25.23
CA LEU A 484 3.07 -20.99 26.17
C LEU A 484 3.54 -20.66 27.59
N GLU A 485 4.68 -21.18 28.02
CA GLU A 485 5.29 -20.83 29.31
C GLU A 485 5.74 -19.36 29.35
N LYS A 486 6.37 -18.86 28.28
CA LYS A 486 6.72 -17.44 28.17
C LYS A 486 5.47 -16.55 28.17
N LEU A 487 4.44 -16.95 27.43
CA LEU A 487 3.17 -16.23 27.38
C LEU A 487 2.50 -16.14 28.76
N SER A 488 2.62 -17.20 29.59
CA SER A 488 2.07 -17.19 30.93
C SER A 488 2.68 -16.12 31.85
N LYS A 489 3.88 -15.66 31.57
CA LYS A 489 4.59 -14.61 32.33
C LYS A 489 4.22 -13.19 31.89
N VAL A 490 3.59 -13.05 30.74
CA VAL A 490 3.21 -11.75 30.16
C VAL A 490 1.94 -11.21 30.86
N LYS A 491 1.93 -9.92 31.20
CA LYS A 491 0.79 -9.28 31.86
C LYS A 491 -0.47 -9.28 31.00
N ASN A 492 -0.32 -9.01 29.71
CA ASN A 492 -1.43 -8.82 28.77
C ASN A 492 -1.50 -9.97 27.75
N TYR A 493 -1.57 -11.20 28.23
CA TYR A 493 -1.51 -12.44 27.45
C TYR A 493 -2.72 -12.67 26.52
N ARG A 494 -3.83 -11.94 26.68
CA ARG A 494 -5.04 -12.11 25.86
C ARG A 494 -4.99 -11.38 24.52
N PHE A 495 -4.23 -10.29 24.44
CA PHE A 495 -4.17 -9.44 23.25
C PHE A 495 -2.72 -9.06 22.92
N CYS A 496 -2.40 -9.02 21.62
CA CYS A 496 -1.10 -8.50 21.15
C CYS A 496 -1.04 -6.97 21.25
N PRO A 497 0.14 -6.35 21.03
CA PRO A 497 0.27 -4.89 21.01
C PRO A 497 -0.62 -4.18 19.98
N HIS A 498 -1.09 -4.90 18.94
CA HIS A 498 -2.00 -4.41 17.92
C HIS A 498 -3.50 -4.66 18.25
N GLY A 499 -3.82 -5.21 19.43
CA GLY A 499 -5.19 -5.49 19.86
C GLY A 499 -5.79 -6.79 19.31
N ARG A 500 -5.02 -7.66 18.64
CA ARG A 500 -5.49 -8.97 18.15
C ARG A 500 -5.59 -9.97 19.30
N PRO A 501 -6.64 -10.82 19.36
CA PRO A 501 -6.72 -11.86 20.36
C PRO A 501 -5.62 -12.90 20.16
N ILE A 502 -4.97 -13.30 21.26
CA ILE A 502 -3.92 -14.33 21.29
C ILE A 502 -4.51 -15.70 21.57
N ILE A 503 -5.47 -15.75 22.50
CA ILE A 503 -6.06 -16.99 23.01
C ILE A 503 -7.57 -16.95 22.81
N ILE A 504 -8.13 -18.03 22.27
CA ILE A 504 -9.56 -18.24 22.09
C ILE A 504 -9.93 -19.53 22.84
N GLU A 505 -10.96 -19.47 23.66
CA GLU A 505 -11.55 -20.64 24.27
C GLU A 505 -12.46 -21.36 23.27
N LEU A 506 -12.17 -22.64 22.99
CA LEU A 506 -12.98 -23.45 22.08
C LEU A 506 -14.15 -24.11 22.82
N ILE A 507 -13.90 -24.62 23.98
CA ILE A 507 -14.91 -25.24 24.84
C ILE A 507 -14.46 -25.22 26.31
N ASP A 508 -15.30 -24.74 27.20
CA ASP A 508 -15.10 -24.88 28.62
C ASP A 508 -15.41 -26.32 29.11
N ARG A 509 -14.81 -26.71 30.20
CA ARG A 509 -14.94 -28.06 30.78
C ARG A 509 -16.39 -28.48 31.01
N ASP A 510 -17.18 -27.62 31.65
CA ASP A 510 -18.56 -27.94 32.05
C ASP A 510 -19.49 -28.05 30.85
N SER A 511 -19.27 -27.22 29.80
CA SER A 511 -19.98 -27.33 28.53
C SER A 511 -19.63 -28.62 27.79
N ALA A 512 -18.36 -29.06 27.85
CA ALA A 512 -17.97 -30.34 27.28
C ALA A 512 -18.70 -31.49 27.93
N PHE A 513 -18.70 -31.56 29.25
CA PHE A 513 -19.44 -32.63 29.99
C PHE A 513 -20.93 -32.60 29.73
N ARG A 514 -21.57 -31.43 29.72
CA ARG A 514 -22.99 -31.28 29.40
C ARG A 514 -23.35 -31.77 28.02
N LYS A 515 -22.52 -31.48 26.99
CA LYS A 515 -22.77 -31.92 25.61
C LYS A 515 -22.70 -33.43 25.43
N PHE A 516 -21.94 -34.13 26.25
CA PHE A 516 -21.84 -35.59 26.24
C PHE A 516 -22.73 -36.26 27.27
N GLY A 517 -23.65 -35.51 27.95
CA GLY A 517 -24.59 -36.06 28.91
C GLY A 517 -23.94 -36.59 30.17
N ARG A 518 -22.80 -36.04 30.58
CA ARG A 518 -22.05 -36.41 31.79
C ARG A 518 -22.02 -35.27 32.80
#